data_98074dc1f69c3aad0e3dc115005721af
#
_entry.id   98074dc1f69c3aad0e3dc115005721af
#
_cell.length_a   1.000
_cell.length_b   1.000
_cell.length_c   1.000
_cell.angle_alpha   90.00
_cell.angle_beta   90.00
_cell.angle_gamma   90.00
#
_symmetry.space_group_name_H-M   'P 1'
#
loop_
_entity.id
_entity.type
_entity.pdbx_description
1 polymer ?
#
loop_
_entity_poly.entity_id
_entity_poly.type
_entity_poly.pdbx_seq_one_letter_code
_entity_poly.pdbx_strand_id
1 'polypeptide(L)'
;KRTGIARAIVMNPKYLFCDEPNSGLDPQTSIVIDELIMEITEEYKITTITNTHDMNSVITNGDKILFLHEGNKHWEGTKHSLFETDNKELINFIFASDFLKEARDVRHQKIIEDLSKISK
;
A
#
# COMPACT_ATOMS: atom_id res chain seq x y z
N LYS A 1 -3.76 -15.39 -12.87
CA LYS A 1 -4.31 -14.29 -12.06
C LYS A 1 -5.17 -13.33 -12.90
N ARG A 2 -4.77 -12.90 -14.09
CA ARG A 2 -5.61 -12.08 -14.99
C ARG A 2 -6.97 -12.69 -15.26
N THR A 3 -7.03 -14.02 -15.50
CA THR A 3 -8.29 -14.75 -15.71
C THR A 3 -9.20 -14.69 -14.48
N GLY A 4 -8.64 -14.78 -13.28
CA GLY A 4 -9.39 -14.64 -12.03
C GLY A 4 -10.03 -13.27 -11.89
N ILE A 5 -9.29 -12.21 -12.17
CA ILE A 5 -9.79 -10.82 -12.16
C ILE A 5 -10.89 -10.64 -13.20
N ALA A 6 -10.67 -11.10 -14.44
CA ALA A 6 -11.67 -11.04 -15.51
C ALA A 6 -12.98 -11.74 -15.12
N ARG A 7 -12.90 -12.89 -14.47
CA ARG A 7 -14.09 -13.63 -13.97
C ARG A 7 -14.82 -12.87 -12.87
N ALA A 8 -14.09 -12.19 -11.99
CA ALA A 8 -14.68 -11.43 -10.89
C ALA A 8 -15.49 -10.22 -11.38
N ILE A 9 -15.08 -9.57 -12.46
CA ILE A 9 -15.74 -8.36 -12.98
C ILE A 9 -16.90 -8.65 -13.95
N VAL A 10 -17.03 -9.87 -14.48
CA VAL A 10 -18.12 -10.26 -15.41
C VAL A 10 -19.51 -9.93 -14.86
N MET A 11 -19.71 -10.04 -13.56
CA MET A 11 -21.00 -9.77 -12.89
C MET A 11 -21.21 -8.29 -12.56
N ASN A 12 -20.36 -7.38 -13.02
CA ASN A 12 -20.39 -5.95 -12.75
C ASN A 12 -20.52 -5.63 -11.23
N PRO A 13 -19.60 -6.11 -10.39
CA PRO A 13 -19.69 -5.96 -8.94
C PRO A 13 -19.45 -4.50 -8.53
N LYS A 14 -20.01 -4.10 -7.39
CA LYS A 14 -19.68 -2.82 -6.73
C LYS A 14 -18.40 -2.90 -5.90
N TYR A 15 -18.05 -4.09 -5.45
CA TYR A 15 -16.89 -4.36 -4.59
C TYR A 15 -16.05 -5.48 -5.18
N LEU A 16 -14.76 -5.27 -5.22
CA LEU A 16 -13.77 -6.27 -5.61
C LEU A 16 -12.85 -6.56 -4.44
N PHE A 17 -12.74 -7.82 -4.07
CA PHE A 17 -11.82 -8.28 -3.03
C PHE A 17 -10.67 -9.06 -3.67
N CYS A 18 -9.45 -8.57 -3.47
CA CYS A 18 -8.23 -9.22 -3.95
C CYS A 18 -7.43 -9.71 -2.74
N ASP A 19 -7.21 -11.02 -2.67
CA ASP A 19 -6.38 -11.63 -1.64
C ASP A 19 -5.03 -12.03 -2.23
N GLU A 20 -3.97 -11.38 -1.78
CA GLU A 20 -2.59 -11.59 -2.22
C GLU A 20 -2.46 -11.68 -3.75
N PRO A 21 -2.92 -10.68 -4.52
CA PRO A 21 -2.99 -10.77 -5.98
C PRO A 21 -1.61 -10.94 -6.63
N ASN A 22 -0.55 -10.49 -5.98
CA ASN A 22 0.83 -10.53 -6.48
C ASN A 22 1.65 -11.70 -5.92
N SER A 23 1.09 -12.53 -5.05
CA SER A 23 1.81 -13.63 -4.43
C SER A 23 2.39 -14.61 -5.47
N GLY A 24 3.69 -14.88 -5.34
CA GLY A 24 4.43 -15.79 -6.22
C GLY A 24 4.76 -15.23 -7.61
N LEU A 25 4.54 -13.95 -7.86
CA LEU A 25 4.91 -13.27 -9.10
C LEU A 25 6.26 -12.56 -8.97
N ASP A 26 6.97 -12.43 -10.10
CA ASP A 26 8.14 -11.58 -10.18
C ASP A 26 7.75 -10.08 -10.11
N PRO A 27 8.68 -9.16 -9.77
CA PRO A 27 8.37 -7.76 -9.57
C PRO A 27 7.71 -7.08 -10.78
N GLN A 28 8.13 -7.41 -12.01
CA GLN A 28 7.57 -6.80 -13.22
C GLN A 28 6.12 -7.25 -13.44
N THR A 29 5.86 -8.53 -13.26
CA THR A 29 4.50 -9.09 -13.38
C THR A 29 3.58 -8.57 -12.27
N SER A 30 4.12 -8.35 -11.06
CA SER A 30 3.38 -7.75 -9.95
C SER A 30 2.88 -6.34 -10.29
N ILE A 31 3.73 -5.49 -10.86
CA ILE A 31 3.36 -4.15 -11.32
C ILE A 31 2.21 -4.21 -12.34
N VAL A 32 2.28 -5.11 -13.31
CA VAL A 32 1.23 -5.27 -14.33
C VAL A 32 -0.12 -5.70 -13.71
N ILE A 33 -0.10 -6.54 -12.69
CA ILE A 33 -1.32 -6.94 -11.98
C ILE A 33 -1.89 -5.77 -11.18
N ASP A 34 -1.04 -5.00 -10.51
CA ASP A 34 -1.44 -3.82 -9.77
C ASP A 34 -2.07 -2.76 -10.67
N GLU A 35 -1.44 -2.45 -11.79
CA GLU A 35 -1.96 -1.54 -12.81
C GLU A 35 -3.32 -2.00 -13.35
N LEU A 36 -3.48 -3.31 -13.63
CA LEU A 36 -4.73 -3.89 -14.08
C LEU A 36 -5.84 -3.73 -13.03
N ILE A 37 -5.55 -3.96 -11.76
CA ILE A 37 -6.51 -3.79 -10.65
C ILE A 37 -6.94 -2.32 -10.54
N MET A 38 -5.99 -1.39 -10.64
CA MET A 38 -6.28 0.04 -10.60
C MET A 38 -7.13 0.48 -11.79
N GLU A 39 -6.76 0.10 -13.01
CA GLU A 39 -7.48 0.41 -14.24
C GLU A 39 -8.95 -0.06 -14.17
N ILE A 40 -9.16 -1.30 -13.74
CA ILE A 40 -10.50 -1.87 -13.53
C ILE A 40 -11.28 -1.10 -12.45
N THR A 41 -10.62 -0.79 -11.34
CA THR A 41 -11.22 -0.04 -10.24
C THR A 41 -11.76 1.31 -10.71
N GLU A 42 -10.96 2.03 -11.49
CA GLU A 42 -11.34 3.35 -12.02
C GLU A 42 -12.38 3.26 -13.13
N GLU A 43 -12.17 2.38 -14.11
CA GLU A 43 -13.04 2.24 -15.27
C GLU A 43 -14.46 1.82 -14.90
N TYR A 44 -14.57 0.83 -14.02
CA TYR A 44 -15.88 0.30 -13.58
C TYR A 44 -16.40 0.96 -12.30
N LYS A 45 -15.68 1.93 -11.74
CA LYS A 45 -16.04 2.62 -10.49
C LYS A 45 -16.31 1.64 -9.34
N ILE A 46 -15.47 0.64 -9.23
CA ILE A 46 -15.52 -0.41 -8.21
C ILE A 46 -14.79 0.07 -6.96
N THR A 47 -15.28 -0.26 -5.79
CA THR A 47 -14.49 -0.17 -4.56
C THR A 47 -13.66 -1.44 -4.42
N THR A 48 -12.34 -1.32 -4.52
CA THR A 48 -11.43 -2.46 -4.42
C THR A 48 -10.77 -2.53 -3.04
N ILE A 49 -10.81 -3.70 -2.45
CA ILE A 49 -10.15 -4.02 -1.18
C ILE A 49 -9.09 -5.08 -1.47
N THR A 50 -7.83 -4.72 -1.27
CA THR A 50 -6.71 -5.64 -1.49
C THR A 50 -6.06 -6.01 -0.15
N ASN A 51 -6.04 -7.29 0.17
CA ASN A 51 -5.23 -7.84 1.24
C ASN A 51 -3.87 -8.24 0.68
N THR A 52 -2.80 -7.66 1.22
CA THR A 52 -1.44 -7.93 0.73
C THR A 52 -0.39 -7.61 1.79
N HIS A 53 0.75 -8.29 1.72
CA HIS A 53 1.96 -7.94 2.46
C HIS A 53 3.02 -7.25 1.57
N ASP A 54 2.72 -7.02 0.30
CA ASP A 54 3.61 -6.30 -0.62
C ASP A 54 3.52 -4.80 -0.38
N MET A 55 4.52 -4.25 0.29
CA MET A 55 4.57 -2.84 0.63
C MET A 55 4.71 -1.93 -0.58
N ASN A 56 5.29 -2.41 -1.68
CA ASN A 56 5.33 -1.63 -2.91
C ASN A 56 3.92 -1.39 -3.46
N SER A 57 3.10 -2.43 -3.52
CA SER A 57 1.69 -2.33 -3.91
C SER A 57 0.90 -1.40 -2.99
N VAL A 58 1.10 -1.52 -1.66
CA VAL A 58 0.42 -0.68 -0.66
C VAL A 58 0.77 0.79 -0.86
N ILE A 59 2.06 1.13 -0.98
CA ILE A 59 2.54 2.51 -1.10
C ILE A 59 2.16 3.12 -2.46
N THR A 60 2.18 2.33 -3.53
CA THR A 60 1.88 2.80 -4.87
C THR A 60 0.39 3.00 -5.09
N ASN A 61 -0.43 2.04 -4.67
CA ASN A 61 -1.83 1.93 -5.08
C ASN A 61 -2.83 2.21 -3.95
N GLY A 62 -2.40 2.17 -2.69
CA GLY A 62 -3.29 2.33 -1.54
C GLY A 62 -3.75 3.77 -1.35
N ASP A 63 -5.06 4.04 -1.50
CA ASP A 63 -5.67 5.31 -1.09
C ASP A 63 -5.89 5.34 0.41
N LYS A 64 -6.48 4.27 0.93
CA LYS A 64 -6.73 4.05 2.35
C LYS A 64 -6.06 2.75 2.77
N ILE A 65 -5.26 2.82 3.81
CA ILE A 65 -4.47 1.69 4.31
C ILE A 65 -4.94 1.31 5.69
N LEU A 66 -5.16 0.02 5.88
CA LEU A 66 -5.54 -0.57 7.15
C LEU A 66 -4.48 -1.60 7.55
N PHE A 67 -3.85 -1.42 8.70
CA PHE A 67 -2.91 -2.38 9.25
C PHE A 67 -3.58 -3.27 10.29
N LEU A 68 -3.59 -4.56 10.02
CA LEU A 68 -4.06 -5.59 10.93
C LEU A 68 -2.89 -6.28 11.62
N HIS A 69 -2.94 -6.38 12.93
CA HIS A 69 -1.93 -7.02 13.73
C HIS A 69 -2.59 -7.79 14.88
N GLU A 70 -2.21 -9.05 15.08
CA GLU A 70 -2.77 -9.94 16.10
C GLU A 70 -4.32 -9.96 16.12
N GLY A 71 -4.93 -10.00 14.94
CA GLY A 71 -6.38 -10.07 14.79
C GLY A 71 -7.14 -8.77 15.05
N ASN A 72 -6.43 -7.66 15.26
CA ASN A 72 -7.03 -6.36 15.54
C ASN A 72 -6.65 -5.31 14.49
N LYS A 73 -7.53 -4.31 14.33
CA LYS A 73 -7.17 -3.08 13.60
C LYS A 73 -6.17 -2.30 14.45
N HIS A 74 -4.92 -2.27 14.02
CA HIS A 74 -3.83 -1.64 14.75
C HIS A 74 -3.54 -0.22 14.29
N TRP A 75 -3.77 0.06 13.01
CA TRP A 75 -3.58 1.40 12.44
C TRP A 75 -4.44 1.57 11.18
N GLU A 76 -4.80 2.82 10.87
CA GLU A 76 -5.54 3.23 9.68
C GLU A 76 -5.05 4.61 9.23
N GLY A 77 -4.87 4.79 7.93
CA GLY A 77 -4.45 6.06 7.36
C GLY A 77 -4.29 6.04 5.85
N THR A 78 -3.64 7.07 5.34
CA THR A 78 -3.27 7.23 3.94
C THR A 78 -1.79 6.92 3.75
N LYS A 79 -1.33 6.81 2.49
CA LYS A 79 0.10 6.66 2.20
C LYS A 79 0.97 7.81 2.74
N HIS A 80 0.43 9.02 2.86
CA HIS A 80 1.16 10.15 3.46
C HIS A 80 1.34 9.95 4.96
N SER A 81 0.26 9.62 5.68
CA SER A 81 0.31 9.36 7.10
C SER A 81 1.10 8.10 7.48
N LEU A 82 1.26 7.18 6.53
CA LEU A 82 2.09 5.99 6.70
C LEU A 82 3.56 6.33 6.98
N PHE A 83 4.10 7.32 6.30
CA PHE A 83 5.49 7.76 6.48
C PHE A 83 5.70 8.63 7.72
N GLU A 84 4.64 9.16 8.29
CA GLU A 84 4.66 10.05 9.47
C GLU A 84 4.23 9.33 10.76
N THR A 85 3.87 8.05 10.66
CA THR A 85 3.35 7.30 11.81
C THR A 85 4.40 7.03 12.88
N ASP A 86 3.98 7.08 14.14
CA ASP A 86 4.77 6.67 15.30
C ASP A 86 4.45 5.23 15.76
N ASN A 87 3.58 4.54 15.04
CA ASN A 87 3.20 3.17 15.36
C ASN A 87 4.38 2.23 15.12
N LYS A 88 4.96 1.71 16.20
CA LYS A 88 6.19 0.90 16.16
C LYS A 88 6.01 -0.42 15.42
N GLU A 89 4.88 -1.09 15.60
CA GLU A 89 4.57 -2.37 14.96
C GLU A 89 4.46 -2.19 13.44
N LEU A 90 3.77 -1.14 13.02
CA LEU A 90 3.63 -0.79 11.61
C LEU A 90 4.99 -0.41 10.99
N ILE A 91 5.78 0.40 11.68
CA ILE A 91 7.13 0.79 11.26
C ILE A 91 8.00 -0.45 11.09
N ASN A 92 8.00 -1.36 12.06
CA ASN A 92 8.77 -2.60 11.99
C ASN A 92 8.30 -3.50 10.85
N PHE A 93 7.02 -3.55 10.58
CA PHE A 93 6.46 -4.33 9.48
C PHE A 93 6.86 -3.79 8.10
N ILE A 94 6.69 -2.48 7.89
CA ILE A 94 6.96 -1.83 6.60
C ILE A 94 8.45 -1.74 6.32
N PHE A 95 9.22 -1.33 7.32
CA PHE A 95 10.65 -1.07 7.21
C PHE A 95 11.48 -2.23 7.80
N ALA A 96 11.02 -3.48 7.57
CA ALA A 96 11.73 -4.67 8.01
C ALA A 96 13.14 -4.78 7.42
N SER A 97 13.40 -4.16 6.25
CA SER A 97 14.74 -4.04 5.69
C SER A 97 15.43 -2.78 6.21
N ASP A 98 16.71 -2.90 6.55
CA ASP A 98 17.52 -1.76 7.02
C ASP A 98 17.57 -0.62 6.00
N PHE A 99 17.56 -0.94 4.71
CA PHE A 99 17.52 0.04 3.62
C PHE A 99 16.27 0.94 3.68
N LEU A 100 15.10 0.38 3.93
CA LEU A 100 13.85 1.16 4.02
C LEU A 100 13.80 1.98 5.31
N LYS A 101 14.38 1.50 6.41
CA LYS A 101 14.53 2.28 7.65
C LYS A 101 15.42 3.50 7.42
N GLU A 102 16.56 3.30 6.79
CA GLU A 102 17.52 4.37 6.50
C GLU A 102 16.92 5.44 5.56
N ALA A 103 16.21 5.02 4.52
CA ALA A 103 15.49 5.93 3.63
C ALA A 103 14.42 6.77 4.34
N ARG A 104 13.70 6.18 5.31
CA ARG A 104 12.75 6.89 6.16
C ARG A 104 13.44 7.94 7.04
N ASP A 105 14.53 7.56 7.69
CA ASP A 105 15.24 8.42 8.62
C ASP A 105 15.85 9.64 7.91
N VAL A 106 16.43 9.44 6.72
CA VAL A 106 16.92 10.51 5.85
C VAL A 106 15.80 11.48 5.46
N ARG A 107 14.62 10.99 5.15
CA ARG A 107 13.46 11.84 4.83
C ARG A 107 12.99 12.64 6.03
N HIS A 108 12.94 12.03 7.22
CA HIS A 108 12.60 12.73 8.47
C HIS A 108 13.59 13.84 8.80
N GLN A 109 14.89 13.58 8.69
CA GLN A 109 15.93 14.59 8.90
C GLN A 109 15.79 15.77 7.95
N LYS A 110 15.52 15.52 6.67
CA LYS A 110 15.34 16.56 5.67
C LYS A 110 14.13 17.46 5.98
N ILE A 111 13.02 16.89 6.43
CA ILE A 111 11.84 17.64 6.85
C ILE A 111 12.16 18.54 8.06
N ILE A 112 12.87 18.01 9.04
CA ILE A 112 13.28 18.76 10.24
C ILE A 112 14.21 19.93 9.87
N GLU A 113 15.17 19.71 8.98
CA GLU A 113 16.08 20.76 8.48
C GLU A 113 15.33 21.85 7.71
N ASP A 114 14.38 21.48 6.86
CA ASP A 114 13.59 22.46 6.10
C ASP A 114 12.67 23.28 7.01
N LEU A 115 12.06 22.67 8.02
CA LEU A 115 11.28 23.38 9.04
C LEU A 115 12.13 24.33 9.88
N SER A 116 13.35 23.92 10.20
CA SER A 116 14.30 24.78 10.96
C SER A 116 14.75 26.02 10.18
N LYS A 117 14.80 25.95 8.85
CA LYS A 117 15.11 27.09 7.96
C LYS A 117 13.96 28.07 7.82
N ILE A 118 12.71 27.61 7.93
CA ILE A 118 11.51 28.46 7.88
C ILE A 118 11.28 29.18 9.21
N SER A 119 11.76 28.62 10.31
CA SER A 119 11.63 29.18 11.67
C SER A 119 12.66 30.26 12.02
N LYS A 120 13.56 30.55 11.12
CA LYS A 120 14.53 31.64 11.22
C LYS A 120 14.15 32.81 10.33
#